data_6abd6dc22fcbf6fa1e9a6234c0dc2801
#
_entry.id   6abd6dc22fcbf6fa1e9a6234c0dc2801
#
_cell.length_a   1.000
_cell.length_b   1.000
_cell.length_c   1.000
_cell.angle_alpha   90.00
_cell.angle_beta   90.00
_cell.angle_gamma   90.00
#
_symmetry.space_group_name_H-M   'P 1'
#
loop_
_entity.id
_entity.type
_entity.pdbx_description
1 polymer ?
#
loop_
_entity_poly.entity_id
_entity_poly.type
_entity_poly.pdbx_seq_one_letter_code
_entity_poly.pdbx_strand_id
1 'polypeptide(L)'
;VENNKLNLVAVDGFRLAWKNKFLQNKINDFTAVIPGRTLNEINKIILDSFDTIKIGIAKNQALFEMEDCKIVTRLLDGEFLNYSSVIPESWETRIRVNKNVIQNCFERISLISSSSIEKEKKYPVKVTIDIGKVTISCTNQTGDAKEEIYVSTEGKNLEVGFNPKYFLDALRAIDDEEVFIDFGSNISPCIIRPVEEGDYIYMILPIRLKD
;
A
#
# COMPACT_ATOMS: atom_id res chain seq x y z
N VAL A 1 -6.53 17.55 6.53
CA VAL A 1 -7.06 18.36 5.41
C VAL A 1 -6.07 19.45 5.14
N GLU A 2 -5.73 19.64 3.89
CA GLU A 2 -4.83 20.69 3.43
C GLU A 2 -5.33 21.19 2.07
N ASN A 3 -5.46 22.50 1.91
CA ASN A 3 -5.94 23.14 0.67
C ASN A 3 -7.25 22.51 0.13
N ASN A 4 -8.21 22.26 0.99
CA ASN A 4 -9.49 21.62 0.68
C ASN A 4 -9.39 20.17 0.16
N LYS A 5 -8.27 19.52 0.42
CA LYS A 5 -7.99 18.12 0.06
C LYS A 5 -7.88 17.29 1.34
N LEU A 6 -8.72 16.27 1.47
CA LEU A 6 -8.58 15.28 2.52
C LEU A 6 -7.45 14.32 2.14
N ASN A 7 -6.42 14.22 2.96
CA ASN A 7 -5.35 13.26 2.82
C ASN A 7 -5.47 12.22 3.95
N LEU A 8 -5.57 10.96 3.61
CA LEU A 8 -5.52 9.83 4.52
C LEU A 8 -4.17 9.16 4.36
N VAL A 9 -3.39 9.09 5.43
CA VAL A 9 -2.04 8.51 5.43
C VAL A 9 -1.93 7.48 6.53
N ALA A 10 -1.40 6.32 6.21
CA ALA A 10 -1.09 5.26 7.17
C ALA A 10 0.34 4.76 6.95
N VAL A 11 1.07 4.49 8.03
CA VAL A 11 2.46 4.00 7.99
C VAL A 11 2.71 3.03 9.13
N ASP A 12 3.53 1.99 8.88
CA ASP A 12 3.91 0.98 9.89
C ASP A 12 5.44 0.70 9.94
N GLY A 13 6.25 1.62 9.42
CA GLY A 13 7.71 1.49 9.38
C GLY A 13 8.27 0.65 8.23
N PHE A 14 7.43 -0.11 7.50
CA PHE A 14 7.81 -0.92 6.34
C PHE A 14 7.07 -0.54 5.06
N ARG A 15 5.98 0.17 5.19
CA ARG A 15 5.12 0.59 4.11
C ARG A 15 4.34 1.84 4.48
N LEU A 16 3.91 2.55 3.45
CA LEU A 16 3.06 3.72 3.57
C LEU A 16 1.92 3.59 2.56
N ALA A 17 0.73 3.96 3.00
CA ALA A 17 -0.42 4.16 2.15
C ALA A 17 -0.86 5.62 2.24
N TRP A 18 -1.04 6.26 1.10
CA TRP A 18 -1.62 7.59 0.99
C TRP A 18 -2.77 7.56 -0.01
N LYS A 19 -3.89 8.11 0.39
CA LYS A 19 -5.04 8.36 -0.49
C LYS A 19 -5.59 9.73 -0.21
N ASN A 20 -6.08 10.40 -1.25
CA ASN A 20 -6.63 11.74 -1.12
C ASN A 20 -7.96 11.89 -1.85
N LYS A 21 -8.71 12.92 -1.47
CA LYS A 21 -9.94 13.30 -2.13
C LYS A 21 -10.20 14.79 -1.95
N PHE A 22 -10.59 15.48 -3.02
CA PHE A 22 -11.08 16.85 -2.92
C PHE A 22 -12.42 16.88 -2.20
N LEU A 23 -12.55 17.82 -1.25
CA LEU A 23 -13.78 18.03 -0.51
C LEU A 23 -14.68 19.02 -1.27
N GLN A 24 -15.98 18.76 -1.25
CA GLN A 24 -16.97 19.64 -1.91
C GLN A 24 -17.12 20.98 -1.18
N ASN A 25 -17.06 20.95 0.15
CA ASN A 25 -17.18 22.13 0.99
C ASN A 25 -15.80 22.62 1.43
N LYS A 26 -15.63 23.93 1.51
CA LYS A 26 -14.41 24.53 2.04
C LYS A 26 -14.29 24.27 3.54
N ILE A 27 -13.19 23.62 3.93
CA ILE A 27 -12.88 23.29 5.32
C ILE A 27 -11.52 23.89 5.66
N ASN A 28 -11.36 24.39 6.87
CA ASN A 28 -10.06 24.86 7.37
C ASN A 28 -9.07 23.70 7.43
N ASP A 29 -7.81 24.01 7.16
CA ASP A 29 -6.73 23.02 7.24
C ASP A 29 -6.57 22.53 8.69
N PHE A 30 -6.40 21.21 8.83
CA PHE A 30 -6.11 20.57 10.10
C PHE A 30 -5.42 19.22 9.89
N THR A 31 -4.72 18.78 10.93
CA THR A 31 -4.13 17.43 11.01
C THR A 31 -4.62 16.74 12.26
N ALA A 32 -4.92 15.45 12.16
CA ALA A 32 -5.33 14.61 13.28
C ALA A 32 -4.73 13.21 13.15
N VAL A 33 -4.20 12.68 14.25
CA VAL A 33 -3.64 11.31 14.28
C VAL A 33 -4.66 10.39 14.94
N ILE A 34 -5.29 9.55 14.13
CA ILE A 34 -6.36 8.64 14.54
C ILE A 34 -5.79 7.24 14.73
N PRO A 35 -6.10 6.53 15.83
CA PRO A 35 -5.66 5.16 16.02
C PRO A 35 -6.12 4.25 14.87
N GLY A 36 -5.19 3.53 14.24
CA GLY A 36 -5.49 2.63 13.11
C GLY A 36 -6.52 1.54 13.47
N ARG A 37 -6.55 1.10 14.75
CA ARG A 37 -7.57 0.19 15.24
C ARG A 37 -8.99 0.76 15.08
N THR A 38 -9.18 2.05 15.38
CA THR A 38 -10.49 2.69 15.22
C THR A 38 -10.93 2.72 13.76
N LEU A 39 -10.02 3.08 12.84
CA LEU A 39 -10.33 3.08 11.41
C LEU A 39 -10.64 1.68 10.89
N ASN A 40 -9.96 0.65 11.40
CA ASN A 40 -10.27 -0.74 11.06
C ASN A 40 -11.66 -1.17 11.54
N GLU A 41 -12.10 -0.75 12.73
CA GLU A 41 -13.46 -1.04 13.20
C GLU A 41 -14.51 -0.27 12.39
N ILE A 42 -14.24 1.00 12.08
CA ILE A 42 -15.11 1.79 11.20
C ILE A 42 -15.26 1.11 9.83
N ASN A 43 -14.16 0.66 9.25
CA ASN A 43 -14.17 -0.02 7.94
C ASN A 43 -15.01 -1.32 7.93
N LYS A 44 -15.14 -2.02 9.06
CA LYS A 44 -16.00 -3.20 9.18
C LYS A 44 -17.49 -2.85 9.27
N ILE A 45 -17.79 -1.64 9.77
CA ILE A 45 -19.17 -1.17 9.98
C ILE A 45 -19.69 -0.46 8.74
N ILE A 46 -18.79 0.17 7.96
CA ILE A 46 -19.12 0.78 6.69
C ILE A 46 -19.56 -0.35 5.75
N LEU A 47 -20.85 -0.43 5.52
CA LEU A 47 -21.41 -1.25 4.47
C LEU A 47 -21.46 -0.42 3.19
N ASP A 48 -21.43 -1.05 2.03
CA ASP A 48 -21.52 -0.41 0.71
C ASP A 48 -22.77 0.49 0.52
N SER A 49 -23.68 0.46 1.50
CA SER A 49 -24.93 1.22 1.53
C SER A 49 -24.85 2.61 2.17
N PHE A 50 -23.70 3.00 2.78
CA PHE A 50 -23.59 4.34 3.37
C PHE A 50 -23.07 5.37 2.36
N ASP A 51 -23.94 6.29 1.98
CA ASP A 51 -23.58 7.37 1.04
C ASP A 51 -22.58 8.38 1.64
N THR A 52 -22.63 8.60 2.95
CA THR A 52 -21.80 9.62 3.61
C THR A 52 -21.44 9.25 5.06
N ILE A 53 -20.19 9.59 5.42
CA ILE A 53 -19.72 9.60 6.81
C ILE A 53 -19.39 11.03 7.19
N LYS A 54 -19.97 11.52 8.28
CA LYS A 54 -19.59 12.81 8.86
C LYS A 54 -18.44 12.61 9.82
N ILE A 55 -17.37 13.36 9.61
CA ILE A 55 -16.18 13.32 10.47
C ILE A 55 -16.07 14.64 11.21
N GLY A 56 -16.15 14.60 12.53
CA GLY A 56 -15.91 15.73 13.40
C GLY A 56 -14.59 15.58 14.15
N ILE A 57 -13.74 16.62 14.14
CA ILE A 57 -12.48 16.63 14.87
C ILE A 57 -12.56 17.69 15.97
N ALA A 58 -12.30 17.28 17.20
CA ALA A 58 -12.14 18.14 18.35
C ALA A 58 -10.69 18.11 18.83
N LYS A 59 -10.34 18.87 19.89
CA LYS A 59 -8.97 19.02 20.37
C LYS A 59 -8.23 17.67 20.59
N ASN A 60 -8.92 16.66 21.13
CA ASN A 60 -8.33 15.37 21.49
C ASN A 60 -9.20 14.16 21.10
N GLN A 61 -10.23 14.37 20.30
CA GLN A 61 -11.19 13.35 19.91
C GLN A 61 -11.60 13.50 18.45
N ALA A 62 -11.91 12.37 17.81
CA ALA A 62 -12.59 12.32 16.54
C ALA A 62 -13.95 11.63 16.70
N LEU A 63 -14.97 12.19 16.06
CA LEU A 63 -16.30 11.62 15.94
C LEU A 63 -16.52 11.18 14.49
N PHE A 64 -16.98 9.97 14.33
CA PHE A 64 -17.47 9.44 13.06
C PHE A 64 -18.97 9.17 13.21
N GLU A 65 -19.77 9.85 12.43
CA GLU A 65 -21.23 9.71 12.46
C GLU A 65 -21.71 9.12 11.12
N MET A 66 -22.39 8.01 11.24
CA MET A 66 -23.10 7.29 10.19
C MET A 66 -24.59 7.26 10.55
N GLU A 67 -25.47 6.84 9.64
CA GLU A 67 -26.91 6.90 9.82
C GLU A 67 -27.38 6.32 11.16
N ASP A 68 -26.93 5.12 11.50
CA ASP A 68 -27.35 4.38 12.70
C ASP A 68 -26.23 4.23 13.76
N CYS A 69 -25.06 4.84 13.55
CA CYS A 69 -23.91 4.62 14.41
C CYS A 69 -23.09 5.90 14.61
N LYS A 70 -22.62 6.08 15.86
CA LYS A 70 -21.65 7.13 16.20
C LYS A 70 -20.46 6.49 16.91
N ILE A 71 -19.27 6.74 16.40
CA ILE A 71 -18.02 6.26 16.97
C ILE A 71 -17.19 7.46 17.41
N VAL A 72 -16.84 7.47 18.69
CA VAL A 72 -15.92 8.47 19.25
C VAL A 72 -14.61 7.80 19.59
N THR A 73 -13.50 8.39 19.16
CA THR A 73 -12.16 7.91 19.48
C THR A 73 -11.29 9.04 19.99
N ARG A 74 -10.36 8.71 20.88
CA ARG A 74 -9.32 9.65 21.29
C ARG A 74 -8.24 9.72 20.21
N LEU A 75 -7.80 10.92 19.89
CA LEU A 75 -6.65 11.14 19.02
C LEU A 75 -5.35 10.72 19.70
N LEU A 76 -4.37 10.30 18.92
CA LEU A 76 -3.02 10.07 19.41
C LEU A 76 -2.30 11.42 19.53
N ASP A 77 -1.54 11.58 20.60
CA ASP A 77 -0.70 12.75 20.80
C ASP A 77 0.57 12.66 19.95
N GLY A 78 1.08 13.79 19.48
CA GLY A 78 2.30 13.92 18.70
C GLY A 78 2.07 14.35 17.26
N GLU A 79 3.18 14.70 16.60
CA GLU A 79 3.18 15.07 15.18
C GLU A 79 3.22 13.81 14.29
N PHE A 80 2.44 13.83 13.22
CA PHE A 80 2.51 12.77 12.22
C PHE A 80 3.75 12.97 11.33
N LEU A 81 4.28 11.86 10.80
CA LEU A 81 5.40 11.86 9.87
C LEU A 81 5.16 12.82 8.69
N ASN A 82 6.17 13.59 8.34
CA ASN A 82 6.17 14.29 7.05
C ASN A 82 6.32 13.25 5.92
N TYR A 83 5.19 12.69 5.52
CA TYR A 83 5.13 11.57 4.56
C TYR A 83 5.57 11.97 3.16
N SER A 84 5.40 13.23 2.77
CA SER A 84 5.80 13.69 1.44
C SER A 84 7.32 13.62 1.24
N SER A 85 8.11 13.81 2.31
CA SER A 85 9.57 13.76 2.22
C SER A 85 10.16 12.35 2.09
N VAL A 86 9.37 11.31 2.36
CA VAL A 86 9.82 9.90 2.27
C VAL A 86 9.38 9.19 1.00
N ILE A 87 8.46 9.77 0.23
CA ILE A 87 8.01 9.24 -1.05
C ILE A 87 9.02 9.63 -2.13
N PRO A 88 9.65 8.65 -2.83
CA PRO A 88 10.57 8.95 -3.93
C PRO A 88 9.87 9.73 -5.06
N GLU A 89 10.54 10.77 -5.56
CA GLU A 89 10.07 11.58 -6.68
C GLU A 89 10.44 10.99 -8.05
N SER A 90 11.47 10.11 -8.09
CA SER A 90 11.98 9.52 -9.32
C SER A 90 12.09 7.99 -9.21
N TRP A 91 12.13 7.35 -10.34
CA TRP A 91 12.32 5.91 -10.50
C TRP A 91 13.42 5.59 -11.52
N GLU A 92 14.03 4.41 -11.42
CA GLU A 92 14.97 3.89 -12.42
C GLU A 92 14.35 2.79 -13.29
N THR A 93 13.37 2.08 -12.74
CA THR A 93 12.65 1.00 -13.42
C THR A 93 11.16 1.13 -13.12
N ARG A 94 10.34 1.06 -14.16
CA ARG A 94 8.88 1.11 -14.07
C ARG A 94 8.28 -0.08 -14.78
N ILE A 95 7.25 -0.66 -14.20
CA ILE A 95 6.39 -1.63 -14.89
C ILE A 95 4.95 -1.12 -14.92
N ARG A 96 4.28 -1.35 -16.04
CA ARG A 96 2.83 -1.22 -16.17
C ARG A 96 2.25 -2.62 -16.25
N VAL A 97 1.32 -2.94 -15.34
CA VAL A 97 0.82 -4.29 -15.20
C VAL A 97 -0.66 -4.30 -14.83
N ASN A 98 -1.40 -5.30 -15.33
CA ASN A 98 -2.76 -5.56 -14.85
C ASN A 98 -2.72 -5.99 -13.38
N LYS A 99 -3.51 -5.29 -12.55
CA LYS A 99 -3.54 -5.45 -11.10
C LYS A 99 -3.89 -6.88 -10.67
N ASN A 100 -4.90 -7.48 -11.32
CA ASN A 100 -5.34 -8.84 -10.97
C ASN A 100 -4.30 -9.90 -11.34
N VAL A 101 -3.60 -9.71 -12.46
CA VAL A 101 -2.55 -10.64 -12.90
C VAL A 101 -1.42 -10.69 -11.87
N ILE A 102 -0.90 -9.54 -11.47
CA ILE A 102 0.21 -9.50 -10.51
C ILE A 102 -0.26 -9.88 -9.09
N GLN A 103 -1.47 -9.51 -8.70
CA GLN A 103 -2.05 -9.92 -7.41
C GLN A 103 -2.14 -11.44 -7.30
N ASN A 104 -2.72 -12.11 -8.29
CA ASN A 104 -2.85 -13.56 -8.34
C ASN A 104 -1.48 -14.25 -8.30
N CYS A 105 -0.48 -13.69 -8.98
CA CYS A 105 0.89 -14.18 -8.93
C CYS A 105 1.46 -14.11 -7.50
N PHE A 106 1.36 -12.96 -6.84
CA PHE A 106 1.79 -12.83 -5.44
C PHE A 106 1.00 -13.74 -4.49
N GLU A 107 -0.29 -13.95 -4.71
CA GLU A 107 -1.11 -14.86 -3.89
C GLU A 107 -0.58 -16.29 -3.97
N ARG A 108 -0.33 -16.83 -5.17
CA ARG A 108 0.20 -18.18 -5.33
C ARG A 108 1.61 -18.34 -4.74
N ILE A 109 2.52 -17.41 -5.05
CA ILE A 109 3.89 -17.43 -4.51
C ILE A 109 3.90 -17.27 -2.99
N SER A 110 2.96 -16.51 -2.41
CA SER A 110 2.87 -16.32 -0.97
C SER A 110 2.57 -17.59 -0.19
N LEU A 111 1.97 -18.62 -0.82
CA LEU A 111 1.74 -19.92 -0.20
C LEU A 111 3.05 -20.59 0.20
N ILE A 112 4.07 -20.51 -0.66
CA ILE A 112 5.42 -21.00 -0.36
C ILE A 112 6.10 -20.10 0.69
N SER A 113 6.03 -18.78 0.53
CA SER A 113 6.62 -17.82 1.47
C SER A 113 6.12 -18.01 2.92
N SER A 114 4.88 -18.41 3.11
CA SER A 114 4.24 -18.61 4.42
C SER A 114 4.32 -20.02 4.97
N SER A 115 4.74 -21.01 4.19
CA SER A 115 4.74 -22.45 4.54
C SER A 115 5.95 -22.89 5.37
N SER A 116 6.61 -21.99 6.10
CA SER A 116 7.77 -22.38 6.93
C SER A 116 7.34 -23.21 8.15
N ILE A 117 8.14 -24.23 8.49
CA ILE A 117 8.00 -25.03 9.72
C ILE A 117 8.18 -24.14 10.97
N GLU A 118 8.98 -23.11 10.86
CA GLU A 118 9.15 -22.06 11.86
C GLU A 118 8.11 -20.95 11.61
N LYS A 119 7.04 -20.90 12.37
CA LYS A 119 5.91 -19.94 12.24
C LYS A 119 6.32 -18.47 12.22
N GLU A 120 7.54 -18.12 12.64
CA GLU A 120 8.05 -16.76 12.71
C GLU A 120 8.90 -16.35 11.50
N LYS A 121 9.37 -17.30 10.68
CA LYS A 121 10.30 -17.04 9.58
C LYS A 121 9.53 -16.84 8.26
N LYS A 122 9.38 -15.61 7.86
CA LYS A 122 8.82 -15.25 6.54
C LYS A 122 9.93 -15.15 5.51
N TYR A 123 9.79 -15.90 4.42
CA TYR A 123 10.74 -15.83 3.32
C TYR A 123 10.34 -14.68 2.38
N PRO A 124 11.29 -13.83 1.99
CA PRO A 124 11.02 -12.78 1.02
C PRO A 124 10.69 -13.40 -0.33
N VAL A 125 9.82 -12.72 -1.07
CA VAL A 125 9.60 -13.00 -2.48
C VAL A 125 10.60 -12.17 -3.27
N LYS A 126 11.31 -12.81 -4.19
CA LYS A 126 12.22 -12.17 -5.14
C LYS A 126 11.44 -11.74 -6.38
N VAL A 127 11.57 -10.48 -6.75
CA VAL A 127 11.03 -9.87 -7.97
C VAL A 127 12.21 -9.54 -8.88
N THR A 128 12.28 -10.19 -10.03
CA THR A 128 13.27 -9.92 -11.07
C THR A 128 12.56 -9.27 -12.26
N ILE A 129 13.00 -8.09 -12.64
CA ILE A 129 12.44 -7.29 -13.72
C ILE A 129 13.42 -7.30 -14.88
N ASP A 130 13.01 -7.83 -16.01
CA ASP A 130 13.71 -7.82 -17.29
C ASP A 130 12.87 -7.06 -18.32
N ILE A 131 13.44 -6.79 -19.47
CA ILE A 131 12.71 -6.14 -20.58
C ILE A 131 11.49 -6.97 -20.96
N GLY A 132 10.30 -6.39 -20.80
CA GLY A 132 9.01 -6.99 -21.15
C GLY A 132 8.51 -8.10 -20.21
N LYS A 133 9.23 -8.38 -19.10
CA LYS A 133 8.91 -9.51 -18.23
C LYS A 133 9.24 -9.24 -16.78
N VAL A 134 8.38 -9.72 -15.90
CA VAL A 134 8.62 -9.82 -14.46
C VAL A 134 8.58 -11.28 -14.03
N THR A 135 9.59 -11.72 -13.31
CA THR A 135 9.66 -13.03 -12.66
C THR A 135 9.51 -12.85 -11.17
N ILE A 136 8.54 -13.52 -10.57
CA ILE A 136 8.31 -13.54 -9.11
C ILE A 136 8.62 -14.94 -8.61
N SER A 137 9.49 -15.06 -7.62
CA SER A 137 9.92 -16.35 -7.10
C SER A 137 10.12 -16.34 -5.59
N CYS A 138 9.95 -17.52 -5.00
CA CYS A 138 10.24 -17.76 -3.59
C CYS A 138 10.79 -19.17 -3.43
N THR A 139 11.86 -19.32 -2.66
CA THR A 139 12.49 -20.57 -2.29
C THR A 139 12.53 -20.69 -0.79
N ASN A 140 12.10 -21.81 -0.24
CA ASN A 140 12.24 -22.15 1.17
C ASN A 140 12.51 -23.66 1.37
N GLN A 141 12.52 -24.11 2.61
CA GLN A 141 12.77 -25.53 2.94
C GLN A 141 11.67 -26.49 2.44
N THR A 142 10.48 -26.00 2.13
CA THR A 142 9.33 -26.81 1.70
C THR A 142 9.20 -26.89 0.19
N GLY A 143 9.90 -26.02 -0.57
CA GLY A 143 9.90 -26.03 -2.03
C GLY A 143 10.19 -24.68 -2.66
N ASP A 144 10.07 -24.67 -3.97
CA ASP A 144 10.31 -23.53 -4.84
C ASP A 144 9.02 -23.18 -5.59
N ALA A 145 8.78 -21.88 -5.76
CA ALA A 145 7.77 -21.39 -6.65
C ALA A 145 8.34 -20.28 -7.52
N LYS A 146 8.00 -20.30 -8.79
CA LYS A 146 8.41 -19.29 -9.77
C LYS A 146 7.28 -19.07 -10.77
N GLU A 147 6.96 -17.79 -10.99
CA GLU A 147 6.01 -17.37 -12.02
C GLU A 147 6.58 -16.25 -12.86
N GLU A 148 6.21 -16.24 -14.13
CA GLU A 148 6.62 -15.22 -15.08
C GLU A 148 5.37 -14.55 -15.66
N ILE A 149 5.37 -13.22 -15.68
CA ILE A 149 4.32 -12.42 -16.28
C ILE A 149 4.93 -11.45 -17.30
N TYR A 150 4.24 -11.26 -18.43
CA TYR A 150 4.64 -10.29 -19.44
C TYR A 150 3.99 -8.96 -19.13
N VAL A 151 4.82 -7.91 -19.14
CA VAL A 151 4.41 -6.56 -18.73
C VAL A 151 5.13 -5.52 -19.59
N SER A 152 4.61 -4.31 -19.64
CA SER A 152 5.39 -3.18 -20.18
C SER A 152 6.43 -2.77 -19.15
N THR A 153 7.68 -2.65 -19.57
CA THR A 153 8.81 -2.26 -18.72
C THR A 153 9.53 -1.05 -19.30
N GLU A 154 9.95 -0.16 -18.43
CA GLU A 154 10.79 0.99 -18.75
C GLU A 154 11.96 1.03 -17.78
N GLY A 155 13.14 1.41 -18.26
CA GLY A 155 14.34 1.55 -17.43
C GLY A 155 15.25 0.32 -17.41
N LYS A 156 15.86 0.02 -16.29
CA LYS A 156 16.92 -0.98 -16.13
C LYS A 156 16.38 -2.30 -15.60
N ASN A 157 17.11 -3.39 -15.86
CA ASN A 157 16.87 -4.66 -15.18
C ASN A 157 17.11 -4.50 -13.66
N LEU A 158 16.29 -5.14 -12.86
CA LEU A 158 16.36 -5.03 -11.40
C LEU A 158 16.00 -6.36 -10.74
N GLU A 159 16.69 -6.67 -9.65
CA GLU A 159 16.34 -7.76 -8.74
C GLU A 159 16.17 -7.20 -7.32
N VAL A 160 15.03 -7.46 -6.70
CA VAL A 160 14.68 -6.91 -5.39
C VAL A 160 13.79 -7.87 -4.60
N GLY A 161 13.95 -7.89 -3.28
CA GLY A 161 13.16 -8.71 -2.37
C GLY A 161 12.05 -7.93 -1.68
N PHE A 162 10.89 -8.57 -1.48
CA PHE A 162 9.77 -7.96 -0.76
C PHE A 162 9.03 -8.95 0.15
N ASN A 163 8.32 -8.41 1.13
CA ASN A 163 7.30 -9.16 1.85
C ASN A 163 6.04 -9.23 0.98
N PRO A 164 5.61 -10.42 0.51
CA PRO A 164 4.47 -10.55 -0.39
C PRO A 164 3.17 -10.03 0.22
N LYS A 165 3.02 -10.09 1.54
CA LYS A 165 1.84 -9.58 2.24
C LYS A 165 1.64 -8.08 1.99
N TYR A 166 2.71 -7.29 1.95
CA TYR A 166 2.59 -5.84 1.77
C TYR A 166 2.12 -5.49 0.36
N PHE A 167 2.58 -6.23 -0.64
CA PHE A 167 2.05 -6.12 -2.00
C PHE A 167 0.57 -6.51 -2.07
N LEU A 168 0.20 -7.64 -1.46
CA LEU A 168 -1.18 -8.11 -1.47
C LEU A 168 -2.13 -7.13 -0.76
N ASP A 169 -1.72 -6.59 0.38
CA ASP A 169 -2.53 -5.61 1.11
C ASP A 169 -2.74 -4.33 0.27
N ALA A 170 -1.72 -3.85 -0.44
CA ALA A 170 -1.81 -2.69 -1.33
C ALA A 170 -2.70 -2.99 -2.56
N LEU A 171 -2.44 -4.08 -3.28
CA LEU A 171 -3.16 -4.43 -4.51
C LEU A 171 -4.65 -4.69 -4.26
N ARG A 172 -5.02 -5.26 -3.11
CA ARG A 172 -6.42 -5.48 -2.71
C ARG A 172 -7.19 -4.19 -2.44
N ALA A 173 -6.49 -3.11 -2.11
CA ALA A 173 -7.10 -1.80 -1.86
C ALA A 173 -7.22 -0.93 -3.12
N ILE A 174 -6.80 -1.44 -4.28
CA ILE A 174 -6.83 -0.75 -5.57
C ILE A 174 -7.99 -1.29 -6.40
N ASP A 175 -8.79 -0.37 -6.95
CA ASP A 175 -9.92 -0.69 -7.82
C ASP A 175 -9.53 -0.67 -9.31
N ASP A 176 -8.44 0.02 -9.68
CA ASP A 176 -7.97 0.16 -11.06
C ASP A 176 -7.60 -1.20 -11.68
N GLU A 177 -7.81 -1.33 -12.97
CA GLU A 177 -7.41 -2.53 -13.73
C GLU A 177 -5.91 -2.64 -13.94
N GLU A 178 -5.23 -1.51 -14.13
CA GLU A 178 -3.79 -1.42 -14.35
C GLU A 178 -3.14 -0.45 -13.37
N VAL A 179 -1.92 -0.77 -13.00
CA VAL A 179 -1.11 0.07 -12.11
C VAL A 179 0.29 0.26 -12.66
N PHE A 180 0.92 1.37 -12.32
CA PHE A 180 2.37 1.50 -12.37
C PHE A 180 2.97 1.00 -11.06
N ILE A 181 4.09 0.27 -11.18
CA ILE A 181 4.96 -0.03 -10.05
C ILE A 181 6.34 0.51 -10.39
N ASP A 182 6.77 1.49 -9.62
CA ASP A 182 8.02 2.20 -9.78
C ASP A 182 9.06 1.69 -8.80
N PHE A 183 10.27 1.49 -9.26
CA PHE A 183 11.40 1.03 -8.48
C PHE A 183 12.58 1.99 -8.65
N GLY A 184 13.26 2.32 -7.57
CA GLY A 184 14.55 3.02 -7.62
C GLY A 184 15.69 2.01 -7.77
N SER A 185 16.16 1.48 -6.65
CA SER A 185 17.21 0.46 -6.59
C SER A 185 16.74 -0.76 -5.78
N ASN A 186 17.60 -1.76 -5.63
CA ASN A 186 17.31 -2.94 -4.81
C ASN A 186 17.22 -2.68 -3.29
N ILE A 187 17.55 -1.47 -2.85
CA ILE A 187 17.44 -1.01 -1.45
C ILE A 187 16.48 0.17 -1.29
N SER A 188 15.95 0.70 -2.38
CA SER A 188 14.99 1.81 -2.38
C SER A 188 13.55 1.29 -2.29
N PRO A 189 12.62 2.06 -1.71
CA PRO A 189 11.21 1.70 -1.73
C PRO A 189 10.67 1.52 -3.15
N CYS A 190 9.71 0.62 -3.35
CA CYS A 190 8.88 0.64 -4.54
C CYS A 190 7.59 1.42 -4.28
N ILE A 191 7.03 1.98 -5.36
CA ILE A 191 5.81 2.78 -5.34
C ILE A 191 4.79 2.14 -6.27
N ILE A 192 3.59 1.85 -5.76
CA ILE A 192 2.44 1.45 -6.57
C ILE A 192 1.52 2.66 -6.69
N ARG A 193 1.14 3.00 -7.93
CA ARG A 193 0.29 4.15 -8.21
C ARG A 193 -0.57 3.92 -9.46
N PRO A 194 -1.64 4.73 -9.66
CA PRO A 194 -2.46 4.66 -10.85
C PRO A 194 -1.65 4.96 -12.12
N VAL A 195 -2.14 4.45 -13.26
CA VAL A 195 -1.54 4.73 -14.59
C VAL A 195 -1.83 6.17 -15.01
N GLU A 196 -3.01 6.68 -14.69
CA GLU A 196 -3.40 8.07 -14.90
C GLU A 196 -3.16 8.91 -13.64
N GLU A 197 -3.43 10.23 -13.71
CA GLU A 197 -3.44 11.05 -12.49
C GLU A 197 -4.43 10.46 -11.49
N GLY A 198 -3.93 10.09 -10.31
CA GLY A 198 -4.71 9.37 -9.34
C GLY A 198 -4.57 9.93 -7.92
N ASP A 199 -5.35 9.34 -7.06
CA ASP A 199 -5.58 9.79 -5.71
C ASP A 199 -4.93 8.93 -4.63
N TYR A 200 -4.04 7.98 -5.03
CA TYR A 200 -3.35 7.10 -4.08
C TYR A 200 -1.88 6.82 -4.43
N ILE A 201 -1.13 6.50 -3.40
CA ILE A 201 0.22 5.95 -3.46
C ILE A 201 0.36 4.87 -2.38
N TYR A 202 0.90 3.71 -2.76
CA TYR A 202 1.37 2.70 -1.82
C TYR A 202 2.88 2.55 -1.96
N MET A 203 3.60 2.79 -0.86
CA MET A 203 5.06 2.62 -0.79
C MET A 203 5.38 1.39 0.02
N ILE A 204 6.31 0.56 -0.46
CA ILE A 204 6.74 -0.69 0.21
C ILE A 204 8.26 -0.72 0.25
N LEU A 205 8.81 -0.90 1.45
CA LEU A 205 10.25 -1.06 1.63
C LEU A 205 10.72 -2.45 1.20
N PRO A 206 11.87 -2.56 0.52
CA PRO A 206 12.45 -3.83 0.14
C PRO A 206 13.03 -4.59 1.34
N ILE A 207 13.19 -5.89 1.17
CA ILE A 207 13.93 -6.78 2.06
C ILE A 207 15.23 -7.17 1.36
N ARG A 208 16.35 -7.11 2.06
CA ARG A 208 17.63 -7.59 1.50
C ARG A 208 17.53 -9.09 1.22
N LEU A 209 17.79 -9.47 -0.02
CA LEU A 209 17.99 -10.85 -0.40
C LEU A 209 19.33 -11.30 0.22
N LYS A 210 19.34 -12.49 0.77
CA LYS A 210 20.61 -13.13 1.19
C LYS A 210 21.13 -13.89 -0.03
N ASP A 211 22.36 -13.66 -0.36
CA ASP A 211 23.12 -14.43 -1.33
C ASP A 211 23.24 -15.89 -0.89
#